data_ea3ae1d27de4fe3dfed8cc0404c30557
#
_entry.id   ea3ae1d27de4fe3dfed8cc0404c30557
#
_cell.length_a   1.000
_cell.length_b   1.000
_cell.length_c   1.000
_cell.angle_alpha   90.00
_cell.angle_beta   90.00
_cell.angle_gamma   90.00
#
_symmetry.space_group_name_H-M   'P 1'
#
loop_
_entity.id
_entity.type
_entity.pdbx_description
1 polymer ?
#
loop_
_entity_poly.entity_id
_entity_poly.type
_entity_poly.pdbx_seq_one_letter_code
_entity_poly.pdbx_strand_id
1 'polypeptide(L)'
;MNRRAGFYYRSAPIVTLVKLIEHFYHRALTESEGGNGASTYLLHYKEGENMTAEQLWSKFAEKNGIKHNEYEAWQFGDAPDKLAELVLRGIKTGTASAEELYKIDNEPLPTEGEYSVILNSRDEAVCVIRTTKVSVVPFCDVSAHHAFCEGEGDRSLAYWRKVHEEFYRDEYEACGLEFSQDIPVVCEEFELLMKAAEC
;
A
#
# COMPACT_ATOMS: atom_id res chain seq x y z
N MET A 1 -29.44 -12.51 -7.81
CA MET A 1 -28.06 -12.94 -8.06
C MET A 1 -27.28 -12.60 -6.81
N ASN A 2 -26.95 -13.62 -6.01
CA ASN A 2 -26.22 -13.46 -4.76
C ASN A 2 -24.76 -13.14 -5.07
N ARG A 3 -24.34 -11.89 -4.89
CA ARG A 3 -22.92 -11.59 -4.72
C ARG A 3 -22.55 -12.01 -3.31
N ARG A 4 -21.71 -13.03 -3.20
CA ARG A 4 -21.09 -13.42 -1.94
C ARG A 4 -20.26 -12.24 -1.47
N ALA A 5 -20.42 -11.85 -0.19
CA ALA A 5 -19.48 -11.00 0.50
C ALA A 5 -18.11 -11.71 0.46
N GLY A 6 -17.26 -11.28 -0.43
CA GLY A 6 -15.89 -11.77 -0.57
C GLY A 6 -14.98 -10.76 0.09
N PHE A 7 -14.28 -11.18 1.12
CA PHE A 7 -13.10 -10.49 1.61
C PHE A 7 -12.08 -10.50 0.47
N TYR A 8 -11.85 -9.36 -0.15
CA TYR A 8 -10.77 -9.22 -1.11
C TYR A 8 -9.53 -8.74 -0.33
N TYR A 9 -8.61 -9.66 -0.07
CA TYR A 9 -7.25 -9.29 0.24
C TYR A 9 -6.65 -8.80 -1.08
N ARG A 10 -6.40 -7.51 -1.17
CA ARG A 10 -5.47 -6.98 -2.15
C ARG A 10 -4.08 -7.28 -1.64
N SER A 11 -3.67 -8.53 -1.76
CA SER A 11 -2.26 -8.87 -1.70
C SER A 11 -1.63 -8.39 -2.99
N ALA A 12 -0.38 -7.91 -2.92
CA ALA A 12 0.46 -7.92 -4.12
C ALA A 12 0.23 -9.26 -4.85
N PRO A 13 0.23 -9.30 -6.19
CA PRO A 13 -0.12 -10.48 -6.98
C PRO A 13 0.44 -11.74 -6.34
N ILE A 14 -0.37 -12.79 -6.17
CA ILE A 14 0.07 -14.04 -5.49
C ILE A 14 1.35 -14.57 -6.11
N VAL A 15 1.51 -14.41 -7.42
CA VAL A 15 2.74 -14.76 -8.15
C VAL A 15 3.90 -13.81 -7.79
N THR A 16 3.62 -12.54 -7.59
CA THR A 16 4.59 -11.50 -7.21
C THR A 16 4.99 -11.66 -5.75
N LEU A 17 4.04 -11.95 -4.85
CA LEU A 17 4.33 -12.12 -3.42
C LEU A 17 5.30 -13.27 -3.16
N VAL A 18 5.13 -14.42 -3.82
CA VAL A 18 6.04 -15.58 -3.66
C VAL A 18 7.43 -15.26 -4.20
N LYS A 19 7.54 -14.62 -5.37
CA LYS A 19 8.82 -14.26 -5.99
C LYS A 19 9.50 -13.08 -5.31
N LEU A 20 8.73 -12.08 -4.84
CA LEU A 20 9.25 -10.97 -4.04
C LEU A 20 9.79 -11.45 -2.70
N ILE A 21 9.11 -12.37 -2.00
CA ILE A 21 9.61 -12.99 -0.77
C ILE A 21 10.95 -13.69 -1.04
N GLU A 22 11.09 -14.43 -2.14
CA GLU A 22 12.35 -15.08 -2.53
C GLU A 22 13.45 -14.06 -2.86
N HIS A 23 13.12 -12.98 -3.58
CA HIS A 23 14.06 -11.93 -3.97
C HIS A 23 14.54 -11.12 -2.76
N PHE A 24 13.62 -10.67 -1.88
CA PHE A 24 13.97 -9.94 -0.66
C PHE A 24 14.70 -10.83 0.35
N TYR A 25 14.39 -12.11 0.44
CA TYR A 25 15.12 -13.05 1.28
C TYR A 25 16.57 -13.22 0.80
N HIS A 26 16.80 -13.28 -0.51
CA HIS A 26 18.15 -13.31 -1.09
C HIS A 26 18.90 -11.99 -0.88
N ARG A 27 18.24 -10.83 -1.06
CA ARG A 27 18.86 -9.50 -0.86
C ARG A 27 19.21 -9.27 0.61
N ALA A 28 18.34 -9.62 1.55
CA ALA A 28 18.61 -9.51 2.98
C ALA A 28 19.80 -10.37 3.44
N LEU A 29 20.05 -11.50 2.81
CA LEU A 29 21.19 -12.35 3.09
C LEU A 29 22.51 -11.77 2.55
N THR A 30 22.47 -10.99 1.48
CA THR A 30 23.67 -10.36 0.90
C THR A 30 24.06 -9.05 1.56
N GLU A 31 23.11 -8.33 2.18
CA GLU A 31 23.35 -7.06 2.89
C GLU A 31 23.73 -7.23 4.37
N SER A 32 23.68 -8.45 4.93
CA SER A 32 23.98 -8.71 6.35
C SER A 32 25.49 -8.71 6.69
N GLU A 33 26.37 -8.46 5.76
CA GLU A 33 27.84 -8.45 6.00
C GLU A 33 28.46 -7.05 6.16
N GLY A 34 27.69 -6.00 6.36
CA GLY A 34 28.27 -4.67 6.50
C GLY A 34 27.46 -3.63 7.27
N GLY A 35 27.70 -3.51 8.55
CA GLY A 35 27.48 -2.24 9.24
C GLY A 35 26.48 -2.24 10.39
N ASN A 36 27.00 -2.20 11.61
CA ASN A 36 26.32 -1.83 12.86
C ASN A 36 25.55 -0.53 12.72
N GLY A 37 24.24 -0.59 12.90
CA GLY A 37 23.37 0.59 12.96
C GLY A 37 21.90 0.22 13.11
N ALA A 38 21.55 -0.72 13.99
CA ALA A 38 20.16 -0.93 14.39
C ALA A 38 19.71 0.29 15.22
N SER A 39 19.23 1.31 14.54
CA SER A 39 18.44 2.37 15.17
C SER A 39 17.10 1.80 15.54
N THR A 40 16.95 1.53 16.83
CA THR A 40 15.74 1.00 17.46
C THR A 40 14.66 2.08 17.42
N TYR A 41 13.93 2.16 16.32
CA TYR A 41 12.63 2.83 16.30
C TYR A 41 11.60 1.87 16.91
N LEU A 42 11.69 1.72 18.24
CA LEU A 42 10.61 1.13 19.03
C LEU A 42 9.45 2.12 19.01
N LEU A 43 8.56 1.94 18.03
CA LEU A 43 7.22 2.48 18.10
C LEU A 43 6.60 1.96 19.39
N HIS A 44 6.31 2.86 20.34
CA HIS A 44 5.47 2.57 21.48
C HIS A 44 4.02 2.42 20.97
N TYR A 45 3.73 1.31 20.29
CA TYR A 45 2.38 0.80 20.27
C TYR A 45 2.08 0.41 21.73
N LYS A 46 1.17 1.15 22.37
CA LYS A 46 0.51 0.61 23.56
C LYS A 46 0.01 -0.76 23.15
N GLU A 47 0.25 -1.78 23.98
CA GLU A 47 -0.41 -3.09 23.88
C GLU A 47 -1.93 -2.87 24.00
N GLY A 48 -2.55 -2.46 22.90
CA GLY A 48 -3.98 -2.46 22.65
C GLY A 48 -4.22 -3.67 21.76
N GLU A 49 -5.27 -4.39 22.01
CA GLU A 49 -5.65 -5.61 21.31
C GLU A 49 -5.40 -5.48 19.81
N ASN A 50 -4.58 -6.39 19.25
CA ASN A 50 -4.32 -6.47 17.82
C ASN A 50 -5.65 -6.59 17.09
N MET A 51 -6.01 -5.57 16.32
CA MET A 51 -7.31 -5.48 15.68
C MET A 51 -7.25 -6.06 14.27
N THR A 52 -8.21 -6.91 13.92
CA THR A 52 -8.33 -7.39 12.54
C THR A 52 -8.97 -6.32 11.64
N ALA A 53 -8.79 -6.44 10.32
CA ALA A 53 -9.45 -5.57 9.35
C ALA A 53 -10.98 -5.52 9.56
N GLU A 54 -11.61 -6.67 9.78
CA GLU A 54 -13.04 -6.78 10.01
C GLU A 54 -13.50 -6.06 11.28
N GLN A 55 -12.71 -6.17 12.37
CA GLN A 55 -13.03 -5.49 13.63
C GLN A 55 -12.94 -3.98 13.48
N LEU A 56 -11.89 -3.46 12.82
CA LEU A 56 -11.74 -2.03 12.58
C LEU A 56 -12.83 -1.51 11.64
N TRP A 57 -13.09 -2.22 10.54
CA TRP A 57 -14.16 -1.87 9.62
C TRP A 57 -15.53 -1.83 10.30
N SER A 58 -15.87 -2.84 11.10
CA SER A 58 -17.15 -2.90 11.82
C SER A 58 -17.36 -1.70 12.73
N LYS A 59 -16.34 -1.31 13.50
CA LYS A 59 -16.38 -0.10 14.36
C LYS A 59 -16.54 1.17 13.54
N PHE A 60 -15.78 1.28 12.42
CA PHE A 60 -15.88 2.43 11.52
C PHE A 60 -17.28 2.53 10.89
N ALA A 61 -17.79 1.42 10.35
CA ALA A 61 -19.10 1.38 9.69
C ALA A 61 -20.25 1.71 10.65
N GLU A 62 -20.22 1.16 11.88
CA GLU A 62 -21.20 1.47 12.92
C GLU A 62 -21.18 2.95 13.26
N LYS A 63 -20.00 3.53 13.53
CA LYS A 63 -19.84 4.94 13.89
C LYS A 63 -20.34 5.90 12.80
N ASN A 64 -20.21 5.52 11.53
CA ASN A 64 -20.56 6.35 10.38
C ASN A 64 -21.91 5.99 9.73
N GLY A 65 -22.64 5.01 10.27
CA GLY A 65 -23.94 4.58 9.73
C GLY A 65 -23.85 3.91 8.36
N ILE A 66 -22.70 3.33 8.02
CA ILE A 66 -22.46 2.60 6.77
C ILE A 66 -23.12 1.23 6.86
N LYS A 67 -23.96 0.90 5.88
CA LYS A 67 -24.78 -0.34 5.90
C LYS A 67 -24.24 -1.45 4.99
N HIS A 68 -23.21 -1.17 4.22
CA HIS A 68 -22.54 -2.17 3.38
C HIS A 68 -21.23 -2.61 4.01
N ASN A 69 -20.74 -3.78 3.60
CA ASN A 69 -19.50 -4.36 4.08
C ASN A 69 -18.45 -4.43 2.95
N GLU A 70 -18.43 -3.41 2.09
CA GLU A 70 -17.55 -3.32 0.95
C GLU A 70 -16.34 -2.46 1.34
N TYR A 71 -15.20 -3.10 1.52
CA TYR A 71 -13.89 -2.49 1.75
C TYR A 71 -12.80 -3.46 1.31
N GLU A 72 -11.65 -2.94 1.01
CA GLU A 72 -10.43 -3.72 0.78
C GLU A 72 -9.53 -3.70 2.01
N ALA A 73 -8.71 -4.73 2.18
CA ALA A 73 -7.72 -4.77 3.26
C ALA A 73 -6.36 -5.15 2.66
N TRP A 74 -5.34 -4.28 2.83
CA TRP A 74 -4.05 -4.49 2.21
C TRP A 74 -2.92 -3.78 2.96
N GLN A 75 -1.69 -4.21 2.67
CA GLN A 75 -0.45 -3.62 3.15
C GLN A 75 0.20 -2.78 2.05
N PHE A 76 0.88 -1.71 2.42
CA PHE A 76 1.81 -1.06 1.50
C PHE A 76 2.98 -1.99 1.15
N GLY A 77 3.57 -1.83 -0.03
CA GLY A 77 4.60 -2.70 -0.58
C GLY A 77 5.85 -2.86 0.28
N ASP A 78 6.95 -2.19 -0.08
CA ASP A 78 8.31 -2.46 0.45
C ASP A 78 8.48 -2.30 1.99
N ALA A 79 7.74 -1.38 2.61
CA ALA A 79 7.90 -1.07 4.04
C ALA A 79 6.55 -0.79 4.72
N PRO A 80 5.66 -1.81 4.90
CA PRO A 80 4.29 -1.62 5.34
C PRO A 80 4.15 -0.83 6.64
N ASP A 81 4.94 -1.13 7.66
CA ASP A 81 4.88 -0.44 8.96
C ASP A 81 5.25 1.04 8.84
N LYS A 82 6.32 1.34 8.10
CA LYS A 82 6.78 2.71 7.90
C LYS A 82 5.77 3.53 7.08
N LEU A 83 5.23 2.95 6.02
CA LEU A 83 4.28 3.62 5.15
C LEU A 83 2.93 3.83 5.85
N ALA A 84 2.46 2.87 6.62
CA ALA A 84 1.29 3.03 7.48
C ALA A 84 1.49 4.13 8.54
N GLU A 85 2.67 4.24 9.13
CA GLU A 85 3.02 5.34 10.04
C GLU A 85 2.92 6.72 9.36
N LEU A 86 3.39 6.84 8.10
CA LEU A 86 3.25 8.09 7.35
C LEU A 86 1.77 8.46 7.10
N VAL A 87 0.90 7.47 6.87
CA VAL A 87 -0.55 7.69 6.79
C VAL A 87 -1.11 8.19 8.11
N LEU A 88 -0.77 7.53 9.23
CA LEU A 88 -1.23 7.94 10.57
C LEU A 88 -0.82 9.38 10.93
N ARG A 89 0.31 9.84 10.40
CA ARG A 89 0.81 11.21 10.57
C ARG A 89 0.22 12.21 9.58
N GLY A 90 -0.60 11.76 8.63
CA GLY A 90 -1.13 12.60 7.55
C GLY A 90 -0.07 13.09 6.56
N ILE A 91 1.07 12.39 6.46
CA ILE A 91 2.16 12.71 5.53
C ILE A 91 1.94 11.99 4.21
N LYS A 92 1.59 10.69 4.25
CA LYS A 92 1.22 9.90 3.08
C LYS A 92 -0.29 10.00 2.86
N THR A 93 -0.66 10.60 1.75
CA THR A 93 -2.04 10.82 1.30
C THR A 93 -2.25 10.36 -0.15
N GLY A 94 -1.28 9.63 -0.69
CA GLY A 94 -1.34 9.02 -2.01
C GLY A 94 -0.52 7.73 -2.06
N THR A 95 -0.77 6.94 -3.10
CA THR A 95 -0.04 5.71 -3.40
C THR A 95 -0.03 5.47 -4.90
N ALA A 96 0.92 4.68 -5.39
CA ALA A 96 1.03 4.33 -6.80
C ALA A 96 1.22 2.82 -6.97
N SER A 97 0.65 2.28 -8.04
CA SER A 97 0.75 0.88 -8.43
C SER A 97 0.81 0.73 -9.94
N ALA A 98 1.37 -0.37 -10.45
CA ALA A 98 1.43 -0.63 -11.88
C ALA A 98 0.09 -1.19 -12.40
N GLU A 99 -0.50 -0.57 -13.43
CA GLU A 99 -1.79 -1.00 -14.00
C GLU A 99 -1.76 -2.44 -14.53
N GLU A 100 -0.63 -2.88 -15.10
CA GLU A 100 -0.51 -4.22 -15.66
C GLU A 100 -0.68 -5.33 -14.63
N LEU A 101 -0.36 -5.07 -13.35
CA LEU A 101 -0.51 -6.06 -12.29
C LEU A 101 -1.99 -6.36 -12.04
N TYR A 102 -2.87 -5.36 -12.12
CA TYR A 102 -4.32 -5.56 -12.01
C TYR A 102 -4.86 -6.44 -13.13
N LYS A 103 -4.33 -6.29 -14.36
CA LYS A 103 -4.72 -7.13 -15.50
C LYS A 103 -4.27 -8.58 -15.32
N ILE A 104 -3.04 -8.78 -14.79
CA ILE A 104 -2.48 -10.11 -14.53
C ILE A 104 -3.33 -10.85 -13.48
N ASP A 105 -3.75 -10.15 -12.43
CA ASP A 105 -4.55 -10.72 -11.35
C ASP A 105 -6.05 -10.78 -11.67
N ASN A 106 -6.45 -10.21 -12.80
CA ASN A 106 -7.87 -10.05 -13.18
C ASN A 106 -8.66 -9.28 -12.11
N GLU A 107 -8.03 -8.26 -11.52
CA GLU A 107 -8.63 -7.36 -10.54
C GLU A 107 -9.04 -6.04 -11.18
N PRO A 108 -10.13 -5.39 -10.71
CA PRO A 108 -10.51 -4.06 -11.17
C PRO A 108 -9.51 -3.02 -10.64
N LEU A 109 -9.36 -1.93 -11.37
CA LEU A 109 -8.65 -0.75 -10.86
C LEU A 109 -9.42 -0.14 -9.69
N PRO A 110 -8.71 0.52 -8.74
CA PRO A 110 -9.35 1.26 -7.66
C PRO A 110 -10.25 2.37 -8.21
N THR A 111 -11.31 2.69 -7.46
CA THR A 111 -12.23 3.77 -7.83
C THR A 111 -12.41 4.78 -6.70
N GLU A 112 -12.77 6.01 -7.07
CA GLU A 112 -13.07 7.07 -6.11
C GLU A 112 -14.25 6.68 -5.21
N GLY A 113 -14.09 6.89 -3.91
CA GLY A 113 -15.10 6.55 -2.89
C GLY A 113 -14.89 5.18 -2.24
N GLU A 114 -14.00 4.34 -2.75
CA GLU A 114 -13.68 3.05 -2.14
C GLU A 114 -12.99 3.22 -0.78
N TYR A 115 -13.30 2.29 0.12
CA TYR A 115 -12.72 2.24 1.45
C TYR A 115 -11.67 1.14 1.53
N SER A 116 -10.58 1.43 2.25
CA SER A 116 -9.55 0.44 2.53
C SER A 116 -9.16 0.44 4.02
N VAL A 117 -8.92 -0.74 4.54
CA VAL A 117 -8.27 -0.95 5.84
C VAL A 117 -6.80 -1.22 5.58
N ILE A 118 -5.96 -0.29 6.00
CA ILE A 118 -4.50 -0.45 5.89
C ILE A 118 -4.01 -1.37 7.00
N LEU A 119 -3.19 -2.35 6.62
CA LEU A 119 -2.60 -3.33 7.51
C LEU A 119 -1.10 -3.03 7.72
N ASN A 120 -0.58 -3.46 8.87
CA ASN A 120 0.86 -3.49 9.13
C ASN A 120 1.49 -4.82 8.64
N SER A 121 2.80 -4.99 8.82
CA SER A 121 3.53 -6.20 8.42
C SER A 121 3.10 -7.50 9.14
N ARG A 122 2.23 -7.40 10.16
CA ARG A 122 1.66 -8.54 10.90
C ARG A 122 0.18 -8.78 10.59
N ASP A 123 -0.34 -8.20 9.51
CA ASP A 123 -1.77 -8.24 9.14
C ASP A 123 -2.72 -7.62 10.18
N GLU A 124 -2.21 -6.74 11.04
CA GLU A 124 -3.01 -6.01 12.02
C GLU A 124 -3.52 -4.70 11.40
N ALA A 125 -4.78 -4.37 11.66
CA ALA A 125 -5.40 -3.17 11.14
C ALA A 125 -4.82 -1.90 11.78
N VAL A 126 -4.40 -0.95 10.95
CA VAL A 126 -3.79 0.32 11.36
C VAL A 126 -4.77 1.48 11.26
N CYS A 127 -5.44 1.60 10.12
CA CYS A 127 -6.39 2.68 9.87
C CYS A 127 -7.36 2.37 8.73
N VAL A 128 -8.42 3.16 8.65
CA VAL A 128 -9.35 3.21 7.50
C VAL A 128 -9.04 4.45 6.69
N ILE A 129 -8.90 4.28 5.39
CA ILE A 129 -8.77 5.36 4.41
C ILE A 129 -9.92 5.30 3.40
N ARG A 130 -10.12 6.38 2.65
CA ARG A 130 -11.01 6.43 1.49
C ARG A 130 -10.28 7.01 0.30
N THR A 131 -10.32 6.34 -0.84
CA THR A 131 -9.80 6.85 -2.11
C THR A 131 -10.61 8.07 -2.55
N THR A 132 -9.94 9.18 -2.78
CA THR A 132 -10.56 10.47 -3.16
C THR A 132 -10.34 10.82 -4.61
N LYS A 133 -9.31 10.25 -5.23
CA LYS A 133 -8.98 10.47 -6.64
C LYS A 133 -8.16 9.31 -7.19
N VAL A 134 -8.45 8.94 -8.43
CA VAL A 134 -7.68 7.95 -9.20
C VAL A 134 -7.34 8.52 -10.56
N SER A 135 -6.11 8.33 -10.99
CA SER A 135 -5.67 8.64 -12.35
C SER A 135 -4.65 7.63 -12.83
N VAL A 136 -4.67 7.32 -14.12
CA VAL A 136 -3.67 6.46 -14.75
C VAL A 136 -2.84 7.31 -15.69
N VAL A 137 -1.53 7.32 -15.48
CA VAL A 137 -0.59 8.12 -16.28
C VAL A 137 0.67 7.28 -16.59
N PRO A 138 1.40 7.57 -17.67
CA PRO A 138 2.72 6.99 -17.88
C PRO A 138 3.65 7.27 -16.69
N PHE A 139 4.54 6.35 -16.35
CA PHE A 139 5.52 6.53 -15.27
C PHE A 139 6.29 7.85 -15.39
N CYS A 140 6.72 8.20 -16.61
CA CYS A 140 7.45 9.45 -16.88
C CYS A 140 6.59 10.72 -16.64
N ASP A 141 5.26 10.61 -16.63
CA ASP A 141 4.32 11.72 -16.47
C ASP A 141 3.78 11.86 -15.03
N VAL A 142 4.18 10.97 -14.12
CA VAL A 142 3.81 11.11 -12.69
C VAL A 142 4.28 12.47 -12.19
N SER A 143 3.35 13.19 -11.55
CA SER A 143 3.56 14.59 -11.17
C SER A 143 4.35 14.75 -9.86
N ALA A 144 4.99 15.91 -9.69
CA ALA A 144 5.63 16.28 -8.43
C ALA A 144 4.60 16.39 -7.27
N HIS A 145 3.35 16.72 -7.58
CA HIS A 145 2.27 16.74 -6.59
C HIS A 145 2.01 15.32 -6.06
N HIS A 146 1.91 14.33 -6.95
CA HIS A 146 1.68 12.95 -6.54
C HIS A 146 2.85 12.42 -5.68
N ALA A 147 4.10 12.64 -6.12
CA ALA A 147 5.28 12.31 -5.33
C ALA A 147 5.27 12.95 -3.93
N PHE A 148 4.80 14.20 -3.83
CA PHE A 148 4.64 14.87 -2.54
C PHE A 148 3.54 14.22 -1.68
N CYS A 149 2.42 13.80 -2.27
CA CYS A 149 1.33 13.10 -1.58
C CYS A 149 1.73 11.71 -1.06
N GLU A 150 2.65 11.02 -1.76
CA GLU A 150 3.17 9.74 -1.27
C GLU A 150 3.99 9.89 0.03
N GLY A 151 4.57 11.06 0.28
CA GLY A 151 5.13 11.40 1.57
C GLY A 151 6.48 10.78 1.90
N GLU A 152 7.09 10.06 0.96
CA GLU A 152 8.30 9.28 1.18
C GLU A 152 9.59 10.07 0.92
N GLY A 153 10.66 9.67 1.60
CA GLY A 153 11.97 10.31 1.46
C GLY A 153 11.93 11.81 1.72
N ASP A 154 12.45 12.57 0.77
CA ASP A 154 12.41 14.05 0.77
C ASP A 154 11.15 14.62 0.10
N ARG A 155 10.22 13.74 -0.31
CA ARG A 155 8.96 14.06 -1.01
C ARG A 155 9.16 14.67 -2.39
N SER A 156 10.34 14.55 -2.96
CA SER A 156 10.65 15.09 -4.30
C SER A 156 10.28 14.07 -5.38
N LEU A 157 9.95 14.59 -6.59
CA LEU A 157 9.72 13.72 -7.75
C LEU A 157 10.99 12.95 -8.14
N ALA A 158 12.17 13.50 -7.89
CA ALA A 158 13.43 12.83 -8.18
C ALA A 158 13.64 11.59 -7.29
N TYR A 159 13.34 11.74 -6.00
CA TYR A 159 13.36 10.61 -5.06
C TYR A 159 12.30 9.56 -5.46
N TRP A 160 11.07 10.00 -5.71
CA TRP A 160 9.95 9.14 -6.10
C TRP A 160 10.31 8.29 -7.33
N ARG A 161 10.79 8.93 -8.40
CA ARG A 161 11.18 8.23 -9.63
C ARG A 161 12.27 7.20 -9.40
N LYS A 162 13.27 7.53 -8.59
CA LYS A 162 14.37 6.60 -8.31
C LYS A 162 13.89 5.34 -7.62
N VAL A 163 13.10 5.46 -6.56
CA VAL A 163 12.66 4.30 -5.78
C VAL A 163 11.58 3.51 -6.51
N HIS A 164 10.65 4.18 -7.20
CA HIS A 164 9.59 3.50 -7.93
C HIS A 164 10.09 2.86 -9.24
N GLU A 165 11.10 3.41 -9.88
CA GLU A 165 11.73 2.75 -11.03
C GLU A 165 12.37 1.42 -10.61
N GLU A 166 13.10 1.40 -9.48
CA GLU A 166 13.69 0.18 -8.94
C GLU A 166 12.61 -0.83 -8.58
N PHE A 167 11.59 -0.40 -7.84
CA PHE A 167 10.46 -1.22 -7.41
C PHE A 167 9.69 -1.83 -8.60
N TYR A 168 9.29 -1.03 -9.58
CA TYR A 168 8.54 -1.52 -10.75
C TYR A 168 9.38 -2.40 -11.66
N ARG A 169 10.70 -2.20 -11.76
CA ARG A 169 11.56 -3.13 -12.49
C ARG A 169 11.51 -4.52 -11.88
N ASP A 170 11.61 -4.61 -10.57
CA ASP A 170 11.56 -5.88 -9.85
C ASP A 170 10.18 -6.56 -10.00
N GLU A 171 9.09 -5.80 -9.88
CA GLU A 171 7.73 -6.31 -10.07
C GLU A 171 7.49 -6.82 -11.51
N TYR A 172 7.91 -6.05 -12.51
CA TYR A 172 7.75 -6.41 -13.92
C TYR A 172 8.58 -7.64 -14.26
N GLU A 173 9.84 -7.70 -13.83
CA GLU A 173 10.71 -8.85 -14.01
C GLU A 173 10.11 -10.12 -13.38
N ALA A 174 9.56 -10.02 -12.17
CA ALA A 174 8.89 -11.12 -11.49
C ALA A 174 7.68 -11.66 -12.27
N CYS A 175 7.00 -10.79 -13.04
CA CYS A 175 5.88 -11.17 -13.91
C CYS A 175 6.31 -11.57 -15.33
N GLY A 176 7.62 -11.55 -15.65
CA GLY A 176 8.12 -11.81 -16.99
C GLY A 176 7.84 -10.68 -17.99
N LEU A 177 7.63 -9.47 -17.49
CA LEU A 177 7.43 -8.25 -18.24
C LEU A 177 8.71 -7.40 -18.26
N GLU A 178 8.74 -6.40 -19.13
CA GLU A 178 9.83 -5.44 -19.22
C GLU A 178 9.35 -4.05 -18.78
N PHE A 179 10.07 -3.44 -17.83
CA PHE A 179 9.80 -2.07 -17.41
C PHE A 179 10.21 -1.07 -18.49
N SER A 180 9.38 -0.06 -18.72
CA SER A 180 9.73 1.13 -19.51
C SER A 180 9.21 2.40 -18.83
N GLN A 181 9.68 3.56 -19.26
CA GLN A 181 9.23 4.86 -18.74
C GLN A 181 7.76 5.16 -19.09
N ASP A 182 7.17 4.40 -20.00
CA ASP A 182 5.79 4.57 -20.48
C ASP A 182 4.80 3.60 -19.83
N ILE A 183 5.24 2.76 -18.87
CA ILE A 183 4.30 1.85 -18.18
C ILE A 183 3.18 2.66 -17.53
N PRO A 184 1.93 2.20 -17.62
CA PRO A 184 0.81 2.89 -16.99
C PRO A 184 0.86 2.68 -15.47
N VAL A 185 0.86 3.80 -14.75
CA VAL A 185 0.86 3.86 -13.28
C VAL A 185 -0.48 4.38 -12.81
N VAL A 186 -1.12 3.63 -11.93
CA VAL A 186 -2.33 4.02 -11.21
C VAL A 186 -1.92 4.85 -10.01
N CYS A 187 -2.25 6.13 -10.06
CA CYS A 187 -1.98 7.10 -8.99
C CYS A 187 -3.27 7.32 -8.19
N GLU A 188 -3.25 7.00 -6.91
CA GLU A 188 -4.37 7.21 -5.99
C GLU A 188 -4.04 8.33 -5.00
N GLU A 189 -5.03 9.21 -4.75
CA GLU A 189 -5.04 10.08 -3.58
C GLU A 189 -6.11 9.59 -2.61
N PHE A 190 -5.85 9.67 -1.31
CA PHE A 190 -6.78 9.19 -0.29
C PHE A 190 -6.78 10.08 0.96
N GLU A 191 -7.82 9.93 1.77
CA GLU A 191 -7.93 10.57 3.07
C GLU A 191 -8.00 9.55 4.20
N LEU A 192 -7.39 9.87 5.33
CA LEU A 192 -7.44 9.09 6.55
C LEU A 192 -8.76 9.38 7.29
N LEU A 193 -9.55 8.35 7.57
CA LEU A 193 -10.87 8.47 8.19
C LEU A 193 -10.91 8.03 9.65
N MET A 194 -10.19 6.96 10.02
CA MET A 194 -10.15 6.45 11.39
C MET A 194 -8.84 5.71 11.67
N LYS A 195 -8.26 5.89 12.83
CA LYS A 195 -7.10 5.14 13.31
C LYS A 195 -7.56 4.03 14.25
N ALA A 196 -6.92 2.85 14.16
CA ALA A 196 -7.22 1.75 15.08
C ALA A 196 -7.01 2.13 16.54
N ALA A 197 -6.03 2.97 16.84
CA ALA A 197 -5.73 3.44 18.20
C ALA A 197 -6.80 4.39 18.78
N GLU A 198 -7.79 4.82 17.99
CA GLU A 198 -8.88 5.72 18.42
C GLU A 198 -10.21 4.96 18.67
N CYS A 199 -10.16 3.63 18.64
CA CYS A 199 -11.32 2.74 18.73
C CYS A 199 -11.64 2.25 20.15
#